data_3ee3ab11814df15d9de837423afa56cb
#
_entry.id   3ee3ab11814df15d9de837423afa56cb
#
_cell.length_a   1.000
_cell.length_b   1.000
_cell.length_c   1.000
_cell.angle_alpha   90.00
_cell.angle_beta   90.00
_cell.angle_gamma   90.00
#
_symmetry.space_group_name_H-M   'P 1'
#
loop_
_entity.id
_entity.type
_entity.pdbx_description
1 polymer ?
#
loop_
_entity_poly.entity_id
_entity_poly.type
_entity_poly.pdbx_seq_one_letter_code
_entity_poly.pdbx_strand_id
1 'polypeptide(L)'
;MRKNNRKLDQARKLTILPNYQKNSIGSVLINFEDTRVICSTNISRNVPRWLLNENRGWVTAEYSMLPNSSEDRISRDRGGRISGRTQEIQRLIGRSLRQAINLDLIPGILITVDCDVLNADGGTRTASITGSFIATYMALKNYCLLYTSPSPRDRTRSRMPSSA
;
A
#
# COMPACT_ATOMS: atom_id res chain seq x y z
N MET A 1 -5.86 -1.45 30.96
CA MET A 1 -5.82 -0.05 30.51
C MET A 1 -5.16 -0.04 29.14
N ARG A 2 -5.68 0.70 28.14
CA ARG A 2 -5.00 0.79 26.85
C ARG A 2 -3.71 1.61 26.99
N LYS A 3 -2.64 1.27 26.23
CA LYS A 3 -1.46 2.14 26.10
C LYS A 3 -1.93 3.57 25.76
N ASN A 4 -1.21 4.57 26.26
CA ASN A 4 -1.46 6.00 26.00
C ASN A 4 -2.77 6.56 26.57
N ASN A 5 -3.35 5.95 27.62
CA ASN A 5 -4.57 6.40 28.31
C ASN A 5 -5.78 6.67 27.38
N ARG A 6 -5.83 6.04 26.19
CA ARG A 6 -6.93 6.20 25.25
C ARG A 6 -8.23 5.59 25.77
N LYS A 7 -9.34 6.26 25.52
CA LYS A 7 -10.69 5.74 25.77
C LYS A 7 -10.96 4.50 24.91
N LEU A 8 -11.95 3.70 25.26
CA LEU A 8 -12.29 2.45 24.57
C LEU A 8 -12.73 2.68 23.12
N ASP A 9 -13.39 3.77 22.86
CA ASP A 9 -13.92 4.24 21.56
C ASP A 9 -12.95 5.15 20.79
N GLN A 10 -11.82 5.51 21.40
CA GLN A 10 -10.85 6.41 20.80
C GLN A 10 -9.89 5.66 19.86
N ALA A 11 -9.86 6.05 18.59
CA ALA A 11 -8.87 5.56 17.62
C ALA A 11 -7.46 6.10 17.93
N ARG A 12 -6.43 5.43 17.42
CA ARG A 12 -5.06 5.96 17.46
C ARG A 12 -4.94 7.21 16.60
N LYS A 13 -4.08 8.14 16.99
CA LYS A 13 -3.76 9.31 16.16
C LYS A 13 -3.07 8.84 14.89
N LEU A 14 -3.66 9.17 13.77
CA LEU A 14 -3.12 8.92 12.45
C LEU A 14 -2.41 10.17 11.92
N THR A 15 -1.19 9.99 11.44
CA THR A 15 -0.46 11.02 10.70
C THR A 15 0.11 10.42 9.41
N ILE A 16 -0.03 11.14 8.30
CA ILE A 16 0.45 10.72 6.98
C ILE A 16 1.33 11.83 6.43
N LEU A 17 2.57 11.48 6.10
CA LEU A 17 3.53 12.37 5.44
C LEU A 17 3.74 11.89 4.00
N PRO A 18 3.12 12.53 3.00
CA PRO A 18 3.25 12.15 1.61
C PRO A 18 4.62 12.54 1.04
N ASN A 19 5.00 11.91 -0.08
CA ASN A 19 6.26 12.15 -0.80
C ASN A 19 7.51 12.00 0.09
N TYR A 20 7.48 11.03 0.99
CA TYR A 20 8.55 10.84 1.96
C TYR A 20 9.87 10.40 1.33
N GLN A 21 9.81 9.54 0.31
CA GLN A 21 10.99 9.11 -0.48
C GLN A 21 11.00 9.82 -1.83
N LYS A 22 12.06 10.57 -2.10
CA LYS A 22 12.20 11.38 -3.32
C LYS A 22 12.27 10.56 -4.62
N ASN A 23 12.82 9.36 -4.56
CA ASN A 23 13.03 8.49 -5.73
C ASN A 23 11.84 7.58 -6.02
N SER A 24 10.84 7.56 -5.17
CA SER A 24 9.61 6.78 -5.37
C SER A 24 8.58 7.58 -6.17
N ILE A 25 7.87 6.93 -7.07
CA ILE A 25 6.77 7.56 -7.84
C ILE A 25 5.62 7.97 -6.91
N GLY A 26 5.40 7.21 -5.84
CA GLY A 26 4.47 7.52 -4.76
C GLY A 26 4.96 6.93 -3.45
N SER A 27 5.07 7.73 -2.42
CA SER A 27 5.52 7.27 -1.10
C SER A 27 4.86 8.01 0.04
N VAL A 28 4.69 7.32 1.16
CA VAL A 28 4.18 7.90 2.39
C VAL A 28 4.90 7.34 3.60
N LEU A 29 5.09 8.17 4.62
CA LEU A 29 5.33 7.71 5.97
C LEU A 29 3.99 7.78 6.72
N ILE A 30 3.45 6.63 7.11
CA ILE A 30 2.24 6.53 7.90
C ILE A 30 2.56 6.22 9.36
N ASN A 31 1.97 6.99 10.27
CA ASN A 31 2.13 6.79 11.69
C ASN A 31 0.75 6.56 12.34
N PHE A 32 0.61 5.46 13.05
CA PHE A 32 -0.47 5.21 14.01
C PHE A 32 0.12 5.33 15.41
N GLU A 33 0.17 6.55 15.94
CA GLU A 33 0.94 6.89 17.14
C GLU A 33 2.41 6.46 16.98
N ASP A 34 2.86 5.46 17.78
CA ASP A 34 4.24 4.98 17.74
C ASP A 34 4.49 3.93 16.65
N THR A 35 3.47 3.35 16.04
CA THR A 35 3.68 2.49 14.86
C THR A 35 3.97 3.34 13.63
N ARG A 36 5.14 3.15 13.02
CA ARG A 36 5.63 3.92 11.86
C ARG A 36 6.01 2.99 10.74
N VAL A 37 5.44 3.24 9.56
CA VAL A 37 5.70 2.43 8.36
C VAL A 37 5.96 3.37 7.18
N ILE A 38 7.04 3.12 6.45
CA ILE A 38 7.25 3.72 5.13
C ILE A 38 6.60 2.79 4.12
N CYS A 39 5.76 3.35 3.26
CA CYS A 39 5.21 2.66 2.11
C CYS A 39 5.64 3.39 0.84
N SER A 40 6.22 2.66 -0.11
CA SER A 40 6.65 3.22 -1.40
C SER A 40 6.16 2.35 -2.55
N THR A 41 5.85 2.97 -3.67
CA THR A 41 5.30 2.31 -4.84
C THR A 41 6.18 2.53 -6.05
N ASN A 42 6.50 1.44 -6.74
CA ASN A 42 7.15 1.43 -8.03
C ASN A 42 6.19 0.91 -9.11
N ILE A 43 6.25 1.50 -10.29
CA ILE A 43 5.46 1.10 -11.47
C ILE A 43 6.43 0.68 -12.57
N SER A 44 6.24 -0.53 -13.09
CA SER A 44 7.08 -1.13 -14.13
C SER A 44 6.20 -1.72 -15.24
N ARG A 45 6.73 -1.73 -16.47
CA ARG A 45 6.15 -2.48 -17.60
C ARG A 45 6.71 -3.89 -17.72
N ASN A 46 7.63 -4.26 -16.84
CA ASN A 46 8.20 -5.60 -16.80
C ASN A 46 7.31 -6.54 -16.01
N VAL A 47 6.28 -7.06 -16.65
CA VAL A 47 5.30 -7.96 -16.03
C VAL A 47 5.82 -9.41 -16.01
N PRO A 48 5.43 -10.22 -15.00
CA PRO A 48 5.77 -11.64 -14.97
C PRO A 48 5.27 -12.39 -16.21
N ARG A 49 6.00 -13.45 -16.62
CA ARG A 49 5.69 -14.22 -17.82
C ARG A 49 4.26 -14.77 -17.85
N TRP A 50 3.74 -15.19 -16.73
CA TRP A 50 2.37 -15.72 -16.63
C TRP A 50 1.29 -14.67 -16.89
N LEU A 51 1.63 -13.36 -16.79
CA LEU A 51 0.71 -12.25 -17.00
C LEU A 51 0.76 -11.71 -18.46
N LEU A 52 1.79 -12.08 -19.25
CA LEU A 52 1.98 -11.54 -20.60
C LEU A 52 0.79 -11.78 -21.54
N ASN A 53 0.07 -12.87 -21.35
CA ASN A 53 -1.10 -13.24 -22.16
C ASN A 53 -2.44 -12.77 -21.56
N GLU A 54 -2.40 -12.18 -20.36
CA GLU A 54 -3.57 -11.59 -19.71
C GLU A 54 -3.57 -10.09 -19.98
N ASN A 55 -4.63 -9.58 -20.59
CA ASN A 55 -4.75 -8.14 -20.87
C ASN A 55 -5.11 -7.35 -19.60
N ARG A 56 -4.29 -7.52 -18.57
CA ARG A 56 -4.46 -6.88 -17.24
C ARG A 56 -3.12 -6.57 -16.60
N GLY A 57 -3.14 -5.70 -15.59
CA GLY A 57 -2.00 -5.43 -14.75
C GLY A 57 -1.95 -6.30 -13.50
N TRP A 58 -0.93 -6.07 -12.69
CA TRP A 58 -0.77 -6.76 -11.40
C TRP A 58 -0.24 -5.85 -10.32
N VAL A 59 -0.60 -6.19 -9.07
CA VAL A 59 -0.08 -5.53 -7.87
C VAL A 59 0.51 -6.59 -6.95
N THR A 60 1.74 -6.37 -6.54
CA THR A 60 2.44 -7.16 -5.52
C THR A 60 2.90 -6.25 -4.39
N ALA A 61 3.16 -6.84 -3.24
CA ALA A 61 3.68 -6.10 -2.09
C ALA A 61 4.80 -6.88 -1.42
N GLU A 62 5.78 -6.14 -0.94
CA GLU A 62 6.82 -6.62 -0.05
C GLU A 62 6.65 -5.98 1.33
N TYR A 63 7.08 -6.68 2.37
CA TYR A 63 6.97 -6.22 3.75
C TYR A 63 8.23 -6.61 4.51
N SER A 64 8.79 -5.67 5.23
CA SER A 64 9.95 -5.88 6.06
C SER A 64 9.84 -5.11 7.38
N MET A 65 10.56 -5.56 8.38
CA MET A 65 10.69 -4.88 9.66
C MET A 65 12.16 -4.56 9.93
N LEU A 66 12.45 -3.32 10.35
CA LEU A 66 13.80 -3.00 10.79
C LEU A 66 14.17 -3.81 12.04
N PRO A 67 15.44 -4.18 12.22
CA PRO A 67 15.87 -5.03 13.35
C PRO A 67 15.45 -4.53 14.72
N ASN A 68 15.48 -3.23 14.97
CA ASN A 68 15.11 -2.62 16.24
C ASN A 68 13.73 -1.92 16.16
N SER A 69 12.85 -2.40 15.28
CA SER A 69 11.48 -1.84 15.18
C SER A 69 10.55 -2.32 16.30
N SER A 70 10.88 -3.37 17.02
CA SER A 70 10.15 -3.93 18.17
C SER A 70 11.05 -3.98 19.42
N GLU A 71 10.45 -4.25 20.58
CA GLU A 71 11.18 -4.38 21.85
C GLU A 71 12.33 -5.40 21.72
N ASP A 72 12.04 -6.56 21.15
CA ASP A 72 13.05 -7.55 20.82
C ASP A 72 13.63 -7.31 19.42
N ARG A 73 14.95 -7.41 19.31
CA ARG A 73 15.63 -7.27 18.01
C ARG A 73 15.24 -8.41 17.08
N ILE A 74 14.70 -8.05 15.92
CA ILE A 74 14.35 -8.98 14.84
C ILE A 74 15.58 -9.19 13.95
N SER A 75 15.91 -10.46 13.62
CA SER A 75 16.95 -10.74 12.64
C SER A 75 16.51 -10.31 11.24
N ARG A 76 17.44 -9.80 10.42
CA ARG A 76 17.14 -9.54 9.02
C ARG A 76 16.94 -10.86 8.28
N ASP A 77 15.95 -10.91 7.41
CA ASP A 77 15.79 -12.02 6.48
C ASP A 77 17.02 -12.07 5.55
N ARG A 78 17.77 -13.15 5.59
CA ARG A 78 19.01 -13.39 4.82
C ARG A 78 18.95 -14.72 4.10
N GLY A 79 19.64 -14.82 2.96
CA GLY A 79 19.81 -16.08 2.25
C GLY A 79 18.55 -16.67 1.61
N GLY A 80 17.61 -15.82 1.22
CA GLY A 80 16.41 -16.24 0.50
C GLY A 80 15.31 -16.88 1.39
N ARG A 81 15.52 -16.97 2.70
CA ARG A 81 14.49 -17.42 3.65
C ARG A 81 13.73 -16.22 4.21
N ILE A 82 12.57 -15.96 3.63
CA ILE A 82 11.61 -15.00 4.17
C ILE A 82 10.76 -15.72 5.22
N SER A 83 10.55 -15.08 6.39
CA SER A 83 9.74 -15.68 7.46
C SER A 83 8.29 -15.91 7.01
N GLY A 84 7.65 -16.96 7.52
CA GLY A 84 6.25 -17.24 7.20
C GLY A 84 5.31 -16.08 7.53
N ARG A 85 5.60 -15.33 8.61
CA ARG A 85 4.89 -14.12 9.00
C ARG A 85 5.05 -13.01 7.96
N THR A 86 6.26 -12.76 7.49
CA THR A 86 6.53 -11.77 6.44
C THR A 86 5.77 -12.12 5.17
N GLN A 87 5.84 -13.38 4.72
CA GLN A 87 5.11 -13.85 3.54
C GLN A 87 3.59 -13.71 3.68
N GLU A 88 3.04 -14.03 4.85
CA GLU A 88 1.61 -13.86 5.14
C GLU A 88 1.19 -12.40 4.98
N ILE A 89 1.97 -11.46 5.55
CA ILE A 89 1.65 -10.04 5.50
C ILE A 89 1.79 -9.48 4.09
N GLN A 90 2.83 -9.86 3.34
CA GLN A 90 2.98 -9.50 1.92
C GLN A 90 1.75 -9.91 1.09
N ARG A 91 1.29 -11.15 1.27
CA ARG A 91 0.08 -11.66 0.59
C ARG A 91 -1.17 -10.89 1.01
N LEU A 92 -1.29 -10.54 2.29
CA LEU A 92 -2.42 -9.78 2.80
C LEU A 92 -2.48 -8.39 2.17
N ILE A 93 -1.36 -7.65 2.16
CA ILE A 93 -1.28 -6.32 1.55
C ILE A 93 -1.60 -6.40 0.06
N GLY A 94 -0.93 -7.31 -0.67
CA GLY A 94 -1.15 -7.48 -2.12
C GLY A 94 -2.59 -7.81 -2.45
N ARG A 95 -3.25 -8.70 -1.70
CA ARG A 95 -4.68 -9.03 -1.89
C ARG A 95 -5.59 -7.83 -1.64
N SER A 96 -5.32 -7.06 -0.58
CA SER A 96 -6.11 -5.87 -0.25
C SER A 96 -6.01 -4.82 -1.36
N LEU A 97 -4.81 -4.57 -1.88
CA LEU A 97 -4.61 -3.62 -2.97
C LEU A 97 -5.28 -4.07 -4.28
N ARG A 98 -5.22 -5.35 -4.61
CA ARG A 98 -5.88 -5.91 -5.82
C ARG A 98 -7.40 -5.81 -5.78
N GLN A 99 -8.01 -5.74 -4.59
CA GLN A 99 -9.45 -5.47 -4.47
C GLN A 99 -9.81 -4.00 -4.65
N ALA A 100 -8.86 -3.10 -4.38
CA ALA A 100 -9.07 -1.65 -4.46
C ALA A 100 -8.75 -1.07 -5.83
N ILE A 101 -8.01 -1.80 -6.68
CA ILE A 101 -7.52 -1.33 -7.98
C ILE A 101 -8.15 -2.16 -9.09
N ASN A 102 -8.73 -1.49 -10.09
CA ASN A 102 -9.18 -2.18 -11.30
C ASN A 102 -7.98 -2.52 -12.18
N LEU A 103 -7.55 -3.78 -12.12
CA LEU A 103 -6.36 -4.28 -12.82
C LEU A 103 -6.52 -4.31 -14.34
N ASP A 104 -7.76 -4.38 -14.84
CA ASP A 104 -8.04 -4.41 -16.27
C ASP A 104 -7.84 -3.03 -16.94
N LEU A 105 -7.81 -1.97 -16.13
CA LEU A 105 -7.50 -0.61 -16.60
C LEU A 105 -5.99 -0.31 -16.70
N ILE A 106 -5.15 -1.22 -16.24
CA ILE A 106 -3.69 -1.06 -16.24
C ILE A 106 -2.98 -2.25 -16.92
N PRO A 107 -3.37 -2.63 -18.15
CA PRO A 107 -2.79 -3.79 -18.83
C PRO A 107 -1.27 -3.62 -19.02
N GLY A 108 -0.53 -4.71 -18.82
CA GLY A 108 0.92 -4.72 -19.00
C GLY A 108 1.69 -3.91 -17.94
N ILE A 109 1.05 -3.55 -16.82
CA ILE A 109 1.69 -2.81 -15.73
C ILE A 109 1.82 -3.69 -14.49
N LEU A 110 3.01 -3.71 -13.91
CA LEU A 110 3.29 -4.27 -12.60
C LEU A 110 3.49 -3.13 -11.60
N ILE A 111 2.70 -3.16 -10.54
CA ILE A 111 2.85 -2.28 -9.39
C ILE A 111 3.49 -3.10 -8.25
N THR A 112 4.63 -2.65 -7.77
CA THR A 112 5.29 -3.21 -6.58
C THR A 112 5.24 -2.20 -5.46
N VAL A 113 4.78 -2.63 -4.30
CA VAL A 113 4.68 -1.78 -3.11
C VAL A 113 5.56 -2.34 -2.01
N ASP A 114 6.48 -1.52 -1.52
CA ASP A 114 7.39 -1.86 -0.44
C ASP A 114 6.89 -1.23 0.85
N CYS A 115 6.84 -2.02 1.92
CA CYS A 115 6.41 -1.61 3.25
C CYS A 115 7.51 -1.92 4.27
N ASP A 116 8.18 -0.87 4.75
CA ASP A 116 9.23 -1.00 5.76
C ASP A 116 8.75 -0.45 7.10
N VAL A 117 8.67 -1.33 8.10
CA VAL A 117 8.29 -0.95 9.46
C VAL A 117 9.50 -0.39 10.19
N LEU A 118 9.42 0.90 10.54
CA LEU A 118 10.45 1.61 11.30
C LEU A 118 10.29 1.41 12.80
N ASN A 119 9.05 1.41 13.28
CA ASN A 119 8.69 1.19 14.67
C ASN A 119 7.35 0.46 14.76
N ALA A 120 7.28 -0.57 15.60
CA ALA A 120 6.12 -1.43 15.73
C ALA A 120 5.55 -1.37 17.15
N ASP A 121 4.43 -0.69 17.31
CA ASP A 121 3.63 -0.67 18.54
C ASP A 121 2.21 -1.23 18.29
N GLY A 122 2.13 -2.32 17.56
CA GLY A 122 0.88 -2.95 17.13
C GLY A 122 0.23 -2.27 15.90
N GLY A 123 -0.55 -3.03 15.13
CA GLY A 123 -1.27 -2.53 13.95
C GLY A 123 -0.39 -2.30 12.72
N THR A 124 0.79 -2.92 12.63
CA THR A 124 1.68 -2.77 11.45
C THR A 124 1.02 -3.23 10.16
N ARG A 125 0.19 -4.30 10.18
CA ARG A 125 -0.56 -4.77 9.01
C ARG A 125 -1.52 -3.71 8.47
N THR A 126 -2.33 -3.12 9.36
CA THR A 126 -3.29 -2.06 8.98
C THR A 126 -2.58 -0.80 8.50
N ALA A 127 -1.50 -0.40 9.17
CA ALA A 127 -0.66 0.73 8.75
C ALA A 127 -0.08 0.49 7.34
N SER A 128 0.47 -0.72 7.10
CA SER A 128 1.02 -1.07 5.79
C SER A 128 -0.04 -1.07 4.69
N ILE A 129 -1.23 -1.66 4.93
CA ILE A 129 -2.32 -1.66 3.93
C ILE A 129 -2.77 -0.23 3.62
N THR A 130 -3.02 0.59 4.65
CA THR A 130 -3.47 1.97 4.45
C THR A 130 -2.41 2.83 3.77
N GLY A 131 -1.15 2.74 4.22
CA GLY A 131 -0.04 3.47 3.63
C GLY A 131 0.23 3.04 2.19
N SER A 132 0.19 1.75 1.91
CA SER A 132 0.33 1.19 0.56
C SER A 132 -0.75 1.68 -0.38
N PHE A 133 -2.00 1.71 0.07
CA PHE A 133 -3.10 2.24 -0.76
C PHE A 133 -2.85 3.71 -1.14
N ILE A 134 -2.46 4.54 -0.16
CA ILE A 134 -2.20 5.96 -0.41
C ILE A 134 -0.98 6.15 -1.33
N ALA A 135 0.11 5.42 -1.08
CA ALA A 135 1.31 5.46 -1.93
C ALA A 135 0.99 5.03 -3.37
N THR A 136 0.21 3.97 -3.54
CA THR A 136 -0.21 3.48 -4.86
C THR A 136 -1.13 4.47 -5.56
N TYR A 137 -2.08 5.06 -4.84
CA TYR A 137 -2.95 6.13 -5.39
C TYR A 137 -2.13 7.31 -5.91
N MET A 138 -1.14 7.77 -5.12
CA MET A 138 -0.24 8.87 -5.52
C MET A 138 0.59 8.48 -6.74
N ALA A 139 1.13 7.26 -6.77
CA ALA A 139 1.91 6.75 -7.89
C ALA A 139 1.08 6.70 -9.18
N LEU A 140 -0.13 6.16 -9.13
CA LEU A 140 -1.04 6.09 -10.28
C LEU A 140 -1.44 7.48 -10.77
N LYS A 141 -1.70 8.42 -9.84
CA LYS A 141 -1.98 9.82 -10.18
C LYS A 141 -0.81 10.47 -10.91
N ASN A 142 0.41 10.27 -10.43
CA ASN A 142 1.63 10.81 -11.04
C ASN A 142 1.95 10.14 -12.39
N TYR A 143 1.56 8.89 -12.58
CA TYR A 143 1.74 8.14 -13.83
C TYR A 143 0.65 8.44 -14.88
N CYS A 144 -0.26 9.40 -14.62
CA CYS A 144 -1.43 9.73 -15.46
C CYS A 144 -2.42 8.55 -15.64
N LEU A 145 -2.41 7.59 -14.74
CA LEU A 145 -3.32 6.44 -14.74
C LEU A 145 -4.46 6.67 -13.74
N LEU A 146 -5.22 7.74 -13.91
CA LEU A 146 -6.28 8.23 -12.99
C LEU A 146 -7.54 7.34 -12.90
N TYR A 147 -7.46 6.05 -13.25
CA TYR A 147 -8.62 5.18 -13.20
C TYR A 147 -8.49 4.06 -12.16
N THR A 148 -8.39 4.44 -10.91
CA THR A 148 -8.95 3.61 -9.85
C THR A 148 -10.45 3.71 -9.95
N SER A 149 -11.15 2.59 -9.90
CA SER A 149 -12.61 2.41 -9.96
C SER A 149 -13.44 3.71 -9.91
N PRO A 150 -14.26 4.03 -10.92
CA PRO A 150 -15.07 5.24 -10.89
C PRO A 150 -15.94 5.23 -9.63
N SER A 151 -15.84 6.29 -8.84
CA SER A 151 -16.70 6.46 -7.68
C SER A 151 -18.17 6.33 -8.12
N PRO A 152 -19.05 5.69 -7.34
CA PRO A 152 -20.49 5.69 -7.63
C PRO A 152 -21.06 7.09 -7.89
N ARG A 153 -20.42 8.14 -7.37
CA ARG A 153 -20.77 9.55 -7.64
C ARG A 153 -20.39 10.03 -9.04
N ASP A 154 -19.38 9.42 -9.68
CA ASP A 154 -18.96 9.82 -11.02
C ASP A 154 -19.90 9.23 -12.09
N ARG A 155 -20.59 8.12 -11.81
CA ARG A 155 -21.64 7.56 -12.66
C ARG A 155 -22.87 8.46 -12.80
N THR A 156 -23.14 9.29 -11.80
CA THR A 156 -24.30 10.20 -11.83
C THR A 156 -24.04 11.50 -12.59
N ARG A 157 -22.79 11.92 -12.76
CA ARG A 157 -22.43 13.12 -13.53
C ARG A 157 -22.44 12.93 -15.05
N SER A 158 -22.30 11.70 -15.54
CA SER A 158 -22.33 11.42 -17.00
C SER A 158 -23.74 11.29 -17.59
N ARG A 159 -24.80 11.53 -16.81
CA ARG A 159 -26.21 11.45 -17.24
C ARG A 159 -26.95 12.76 -17.23
N MET A 160 -26.28 13.89 -17.38
CA MET A 160 -27.03 15.11 -17.75
C MET A 160 -27.22 15.11 -19.28
N PRO A 161 -28.48 14.99 -19.78
CA PRO A 161 -28.74 15.22 -21.18
C PRO A 161 -28.39 16.67 -21.48
N SER A 162 -27.58 16.90 -22.52
CA SER A 162 -27.47 18.22 -23.11
C SER A 162 -28.88 18.61 -23.60
N SER A 163 -29.54 19.49 -22.88
CA SER A 163 -30.77 20.13 -23.39
C SER A 163 -30.38 21.01 -24.56
N ALA A 164 -31.00 20.71 -25.68
CA ALA A 164 -30.99 21.51 -26.91
C ALA A 164 -31.39 22.95 -26.66
#